data_0045914401e61cfc499b54d65d938883
#
_entry.id   0045914401e61cfc499b54d65d938883
#
_cell.length_a   1.000
_cell.length_b   1.000
_cell.length_c   1.000
_cell.angle_alpha   90.00
_cell.angle_beta   90.00
_cell.angle_gamma   90.00
#
_symmetry.space_group_name_H-M   'P 1'
#
loop_
_entity.id
_entity.type
_entity.pdbx_description
1 polymer ?
#
loop_
_entity_poly.entity_id
_entity_poly.type
_entity_poly.pdbx_seq_one_letter_code
_entity_poly.pdbx_strand_id
1 'polypeptide(L)'
;ASYMSQKDGLLKLSIGGDDGYRLFVNDKHITGDWGNHSYSSREVELPVEAGKEYSFRIEFFDNISSAIIRFKASRLNEEKLRQGLAKVDNVVFCTGFNSNTEGEGFDRPFALLHYQELFIQKVASLHPNLVVVLNAGGGVDFTSWHEAAKAILMAWYPGQEGGQAIAEILTGKISPSGKLPISIEKKWEDNPVHDSYYENLKAEIKRVDYSEGVFVGYRGYDRSGKEPFYPFGYGLS
;
A
#
# COMPACT_ATOMS: atom_id res chain seq x y z
N ALA A 1 -25.79 2.08 -12.23
CA ALA A 1 -26.23 1.82 -10.87
C ALA A 1 -26.03 3.06 -10.02
N SER A 2 -26.85 3.25 -8.98
CA SER A 2 -26.67 4.36 -8.03
C SER A 2 -26.54 3.87 -6.59
N TYR A 3 -25.93 4.68 -5.76
CA TYR A 3 -25.74 4.45 -4.33
C TYR A 3 -25.97 5.75 -3.57
N MET A 4 -26.88 5.73 -2.60
CA MET A 4 -27.09 6.85 -1.67
C MET A 4 -26.35 6.58 -0.37
N SER A 5 -25.40 7.43 -0.03
CA SER A 5 -24.63 7.27 1.20
C SER A 5 -25.45 7.64 2.42
N GLN A 6 -25.46 6.78 3.44
CA GLN A 6 -26.12 7.01 4.72
C GLN A 6 -25.24 7.78 5.72
N LYS A 7 -23.93 7.87 5.46
CA LYS A 7 -22.93 8.52 6.35
C LYS A 7 -21.80 9.08 5.51
N ASP A 8 -21.09 10.06 6.03
CA ASP A 8 -19.80 10.48 5.52
C ASP A 8 -18.76 9.36 5.62
N GLY A 9 -17.73 9.41 4.79
CA GLY A 9 -16.60 8.48 4.86
C GLY A 9 -16.09 8.05 3.50
N LEU A 10 -15.42 6.91 3.46
CA LEU A 10 -14.79 6.36 2.26
C LEU A 10 -15.49 5.06 1.83
N LEU A 11 -15.76 4.94 0.54
CA LEU A 11 -16.03 3.66 -0.11
C LEU A 11 -14.75 3.19 -0.79
N LYS A 12 -14.35 1.95 -0.51
CA LYS A 12 -13.36 1.24 -1.30
C LYS A 12 -14.07 0.63 -2.50
N LEU A 13 -13.66 1.04 -3.69
CA LEU A 13 -14.15 0.52 -4.96
C LEU A 13 -13.06 -0.36 -5.56
N SER A 14 -13.43 -1.55 -6.00
CA SER A 14 -12.56 -2.46 -6.74
C SER A 14 -13.24 -2.77 -8.07
N ILE A 15 -12.53 -2.58 -9.16
CA ILE A 15 -12.99 -2.97 -10.50
C ILE A 15 -11.88 -3.75 -11.18
N GLY A 16 -12.23 -4.81 -11.90
CA GLY A 16 -11.30 -5.58 -12.68
C GLY A 16 -11.99 -6.30 -13.84
N GLY A 17 -11.26 -6.48 -14.91
CA GLY A 17 -11.74 -7.14 -16.11
C GLY A 17 -10.64 -7.93 -16.81
N ASP A 18 -11.05 -8.85 -17.65
CA ASP A 18 -10.28 -9.46 -18.70
C ASP A 18 -10.58 -8.66 -19.96
N ASP A 19 -9.54 -8.07 -20.57
CA ASP A 19 -9.56 -6.93 -21.46
C ASP A 19 -10.04 -5.62 -20.81
N GLY A 20 -10.45 -4.63 -21.59
CA GLY A 20 -10.56 -3.25 -21.14
C GLY A 20 -11.76 -2.94 -20.27
N TYR A 21 -11.53 -2.20 -19.22
CA TYR A 21 -12.57 -1.69 -18.32
C TYR A 21 -12.34 -0.25 -17.89
N ARG A 22 -13.44 0.49 -17.62
CA ARG A 22 -13.43 1.85 -17.04
C ARG A 22 -14.53 2.00 -16.02
N LEU A 23 -14.24 2.72 -14.94
CA LEU A 23 -15.20 3.11 -13.91
C LEU A 23 -15.38 4.62 -13.92
N PHE A 24 -16.65 5.03 -13.98
CA PHE A 24 -17.07 6.42 -13.84
C PHE A 24 -17.95 6.55 -12.59
N VAL A 25 -17.76 7.66 -11.87
CA VAL A 25 -18.65 8.07 -10.78
C VAL A 25 -19.14 9.47 -11.08
N ASN A 26 -20.45 9.67 -11.11
CA ASN A 26 -21.09 10.92 -11.51
C ASN A 26 -20.51 11.45 -12.85
N ASP A 27 -20.41 10.55 -13.84
CA ASP A 27 -19.84 10.76 -15.16
C ASP A 27 -18.37 11.15 -15.23
N LYS A 28 -17.67 11.30 -14.09
CA LYS A 28 -16.25 11.50 -14.04
C LYS A 28 -15.52 10.16 -14.10
N HIS A 29 -14.53 10.02 -15.00
CA HIS A 29 -13.64 8.86 -15.04
C HIS A 29 -12.82 8.80 -13.73
N ILE A 30 -12.85 7.67 -13.06
CA ILE A 30 -12.17 7.45 -11.76
C ILE A 30 -10.97 6.55 -11.95
N THR A 31 -11.13 5.42 -12.61
CA THR A 31 -10.05 4.45 -12.84
C THR A 31 -10.42 3.51 -13.98
N GLY A 32 -9.43 2.79 -14.47
CA GLY A 32 -9.63 1.77 -15.50
C GLY A 32 -8.31 1.32 -16.10
N ASP A 33 -8.40 0.32 -16.93
CA ASP A 33 -7.37 -0.16 -17.83
C ASP A 33 -8.03 -0.45 -19.16
N TRP A 34 -7.73 0.36 -20.20
CA TRP A 34 -8.43 0.31 -21.49
C TRP A 34 -7.50 -0.20 -22.57
N GLY A 35 -7.29 -1.50 -22.57
CA GLY A 35 -6.43 -2.19 -23.51
C GLY A 35 -6.73 -3.69 -23.53
N ASN A 36 -6.05 -4.43 -24.40
CA ASN A 36 -6.11 -5.89 -24.38
C ASN A 36 -5.11 -6.41 -23.35
N HIS A 37 -5.60 -7.13 -22.37
CA HIS A 37 -4.78 -7.73 -21.32
C HIS A 37 -5.53 -8.88 -20.65
N SER A 38 -4.82 -9.81 -20.03
CA SER A 38 -5.42 -10.78 -19.13
C SER A 38 -6.02 -10.08 -17.91
N TYR A 39 -6.83 -10.80 -17.15
CA TYR A 39 -7.52 -10.21 -15.99
C TYR A 39 -6.59 -9.34 -15.14
N SER A 40 -6.93 -8.07 -15.04
CA SER A 40 -6.32 -7.09 -14.14
C SER A 40 -7.38 -6.46 -13.23
N SER A 41 -6.96 -5.86 -12.13
CA SER A 41 -7.88 -5.13 -11.25
C SER A 41 -7.25 -3.89 -10.66
N ARG A 42 -8.07 -2.87 -10.38
CA ARG A 42 -7.67 -1.64 -9.72
C ARG A 42 -8.58 -1.34 -8.54
N GLU A 43 -8.00 -0.74 -7.52
CA GLU A 43 -8.71 -0.29 -6.34
C GLU A 43 -8.57 1.23 -6.20
N VAL A 44 -9.66 1.88 -5.83
CA VAL A 44 -9.69 3.33 -5.58
C VAL A 44 -10.58 3.63 -4.40
N GLU A 45 -10.35 4.78 -3.78
CA GLU A 45 -11.18 5.31 -2.72
C GLU A 45 -12.07 6.43 -3.25
N LEU A 46 -13.32 6.37 -2.86
CA LEU A 46 -14.31 7.39 -3.15
C LEU A 46 -14.78 8.02 -1.84
N PRO A 47 -14.44 9.28 -1.56
CA PRO A 47 -15.05 10.03 -0.48
C PRO A 47 -16.56 10.19 -0.74
N VAL A 48 -17.38 9.91 0.27
CA VAL A 48 -18.84 10.01 0.17
C VAL A 48 -19.40 10.78 1.34
N GLU A 49 -20.45 11.55 1.07
CA GLU A 49 -21.16 12.40 2.01
C GLU A 49 -22.55 11.82 2.32
N ALA A 50 -22.99 11.94 3.56
CA ALA A 50 -24.33 11.50 3.98
C ALA A 50 -25.43 12.19 3.15
N GLY A 51 -26.41 11.42 2.72
CA GLY A 51 -27.54 11.90 1.93
C GLY A 51 -27.24 12.19 0.46
N LYS A 52 -25.99 12.03 0.00
CA LYS A 52 -25.61 12.27 -1.39
C LYS A 52 -25.70 10.98 -2.20
N GLU A 53 -26.24 11.10 -3.41
CA GLU A 53 -26.33 10.01 -4.39
C GLU A 53 -25.11 10.02 -5.31
N TYR A 54 -24.57 8.84 -5.58
CA TYR A 54 -23.45 8.59 -6.48
C TYR A 54 -23.88 7.63 -7.56
N SER A 55 -23.78 8.05 -8.82
CA SER A 55 -24.06 7.19 -9.97
C SER A 55 -22.79 6.49 -10.41
N PHE A 56 -22.89 5.19 -10.69
CA PHE A 56 -21.79 4.37 -11.18
C PHE A 56 -22.07 3.92 -12.61
N ARG A 57 -21.12 4.16 -13.51
CA ARG A 57 -21.11 3.66 -14.87
C ARG A 57 -19.82 2.87 -15.09
N ILE A 58 -19.97 1.64 -15.60
CA ILE A 58 -18.86 0.76 -15.96
C ILE A 58 -18.93 0.56 -17.47
N GLU A 59 -17.81 0.78 -18.12
CA GLU A 59 -17.58 0.41 -19.50
C GLU A 59 -16.64 -0.79 -19.52
N PHE A 60 -16.91 -1.72 -20.38
CA PHE A 60 -16.16 -2.97 -20.51
C PHE A 60 -16.19 -3.44 -21.95
N PHE A 61 -15.07 -3.97 -22.41
CA PHE A 61 -15.03 -4.72 -23.66
C PHE A 61 -14.21 -5.99 -23.46
N ASP A 62 -14.54 -7.00 -24.23
CA ASP A 62 -13.81 -8.25 -24.33
C ASP A 62 -13.43 -8.45 -25.80
N ASN A 63 -12.18 -8.81 -26.05
CA ASN A 63 -11.67 -9.02 -27.41
C ASN A 63 -11.29 -10.48 -27.65
N ILE A 64 -10.67 -11.14 -26.70
CA ILE A 64 -10.17 -12.52 -26.84
C ILE A 64 -10.29 -13.23 -25.49
N SER A 65 -10.86 -14.46 -25.50
CA SER A 65 -10.90 -15.37 -24.37
C SER A 65 -12.14 -15.28 -23.49
N SER A 66 -12.00 -15.10 -22.20
CA SER A 66 -13.11 -15.17 -21.24
C SER A 66 -13.56 -13.78 -20.80
N ALA A 67 -14.75 -13.37 -21.18
CA ALA A 67 -15.32 -12.10 -20.74
C ALA A 67 -15.54 -12.06 -19.22
N ILE A 68 -14.68 -11.38 -18.50
CA ILE A 68 -14.77 -11.24 -17.05
C ILE A 68 -14.80 -9.76 -16.68
N ILE A 69 -15.84 -9.34 -15.99
CA ILE A 69 -15.90 -8.04 -15.32
C ILE A 69 -16.33 -8.23 -13.86
N ARG A 70 -15.62 -7.60 -12.94
CA ARG A 70 -15.93 -7.62 -11.50
C ARG A 70 -15.94 -6.20 -10.97
N PHE A 71 -16.97 -5.89 -10.20
CA PHE A 71 -17.05 -4.62 -9.48
C PHE A 71 -17.49 -4.88 -8.04
N LYS A 72 -16.82 -4.23 -7.11
CA LYS A 72 -17.16 -4.30 -5.69
C LYS A 72 -17.04 -2.91 -5.07
N ALA A 73 -18.07 -2.51 -4.35
CA ALA A 73 -18.02 -1.37 -3.43
C ALA A 73 -18.14 -1.88 -2.00
N SER A 74 -17.29 -1.42 -1.11
CA SER A 74 -17.27 -1.85 0.29
C SER A 74 -16.98 -0.69 1.21
N ARG A 75 -17.52 -0.77 2.42
CA ARG A 75 -17.26 0.17 3.51
C ARG A 75 -16.89 -0.61 4.76
N LEU A 76 -16.00 -0.04 5.57
CA LEU A 76 -15.68 -0.60 6.87
C LEU A 76 -16.93 -0.56 7.78
N ASN A 77 -17.29 -1.72 8.33
CA ASN A 77 -18.32 -1.81 9.36
C ASN A 77 -17.63 -1.70 10.73
N GLU A 78 -17.59 -0.48 11.27
CA GLU A 78 -16.91 -0.18 12.55
C GLU A 78 -17.49 -0.95 13.72
N GLU A 79 -18.80 -1.15 13.78
CA GLU A 79 -19.42 -1.88 14.88
C GLU A 79 -19.00 -3.36 14.87
N LYS A 80 -19.03 -3.99 13.69
CA LYS A 80 -18.54 -5.37 13.54
C LYS A 80 -17.05 -5.48 13.86
N LEU A 81 -16.25 -4.49 13.44
CA LEU A 81 -14.84 -4.43 13.77
C LEU A 81 -14.62 -4.35 15.28
N ARG A 82 -15.28 -3.43 15.96
CA ARG A 82 -15.21 -3.25 17.42
C ARG A 82 -15.59 -4.53 18.17
N GLN A 83 -16.69 -5.17 17.78
CA GLN A 83 -17.13 -6.43 18.36
C GLN A 83 -16.12 -7.58 18.14
N GLY A 84 -15.44 -7.60 17.02
CA GLY A 84 -14.37 -8.56 16.74
C GLY A 84 -13.14 -8.31 17.60
N LEU A 85 -12.69 -7.06 17.66
CA LEU A 85 -11.50 -6.65 18.42
C LEU A 85 -11.66 -6.87 19.94
N ALA A 86 -12.86 -6.71 20.46
CA ALA A 86 -13.13 -6.95 21.89
C ALA A 86 -12.98 -8.40 22.36
N LYS A 87 -12.79 -9.33 21.43
CA LYS A 87 -12.69 -10.78 21.72
C LYS A 87 -11.28 -11.33 21.66
N VAL A 88 -10.29 -10.48 21.40
CA VAL A 88 -8.90 -10.91 21.17
C VAL A 88 -7.94 -10.08 22.01
N ASP A 89 -6.81 -10.64 22.39
CA ASP A 89 -5.75 -9.96 23.14
C ASP A 89 -4.75 -9.24 22.26
N ASN A 90 -4.58 -9.73 21.03
CA ASN A 90 -3.66 -9.17 20.05
C ASN A 90 -4.30 -9.17 18.67
N VAL A 91 -3.94 -8.17 17.88
CA VAL A 91 -4.37 -8.02 16.48
C VAL A 91 -3.15 -8.05 15.58
N VAL A 92 -3.18 -8.91 14.57
CA VAL A 92 -2.17 -8.92 13.51
C VAL A 92 -2.81 -8.43 12.23
N PHE A 93 -2.28 -7.35 11.68
CA PHE A 93 -2.70 -6.82 10.40
C PHE A 93 -1.60 -7.05 9.36
N CYS A 94 -1.86 -7.97 8.43
CA CYS A 94 -0.99 -8.21 7.29
C CYS A 94 -1.37 -7.25 6.16
N THR A 95 -0.43 -6.45 5.71
CA THR A 95 -0.62 -5.44 4.66
C THR A 95 0.61 -5.33 3.78
N GLY A 96 0.54 -4.50 2.75
CA GLY A 96 1.64 -4.27 1.82
C GLY A 96 1.16 -4.13 0.38
N PHE A 97 2.04 -4.46 -0.54
CA PHE A 97 1.81 -4.34 -1.96
C PHE A 97 1.53 -5.71 -2.61
N ASN A 98 0.98 -5.67 -3.80
CA ASN A 98 0.67 -6.85 -4.60
C ASN A 98 1.05 -6.59 -6.08
N SER A 99 0.89 -7.56 -6.95
CA SER A 99 1.24 -7.46 -8.37
C SER A 99 0.59 -6.31 -9.15
N ASN A 100 -0.49 -5.70 -8.62
CA ASN A 100 -1.13 -4.54 -9.24
C ASN A 100 -0.54 -3.22 -8.74
N THR A 101 0.23 -3.24 -7.67
CA THR A 101 0.76 -2.04 -6.99
C THR A 101 2.28 -2.05 -6.89
N GLU A 102 2.92 -3.18 -7.10
CA GLU A 102 4.37 -3.33 -7.18
C GLU A 102 4.70 -4.41 -8.21
N GLY A 103 5.55 -4.10 -9.19
CA GLY A 103 5.92 -5.05 -10.24
C GLY A 103 7.08 -4.55 -11.09
N GLU A 104 7.58 -5.42 -11.95
CA GLU A 104 8.58 -5.05 -12.94
C GLU A 104 7.99 -4.09 -13.98
N GLY A 105 8.72 -3.06 -14.33
CA GLY A 105 8.35 -2.11 -15.38
C GLY A 105 7.42 -0.96 -14.94
N PHE A 106 7.08 -0.85 -13.65
CA PHE A 106 6.41 0.32 -13.09
C PHE A 106 6.81 0.53 -11.62
N ASP A 107 6.78 1.79 -11.18
CA ASP A 107 7.12 2.12 -9.80
C ASP A 107 5.91 2.01 -8.89
N ARG A 108 6.14 1.48 -7.71
CA ARG A 108 5.14 1.51 -6.66
C ARG A 108 5.15 2.87 -5.94
N PRO A 109 4.03 3.28 -5.34
CA PRO A 109 4.04 4.42 -4.43
C PRO A 109 4.91 4.15 -3.19
N PHE A 110 5.55 5.20 -2.66
CA PHE A 110 6.32 5.08 -1.41
C PHE A 110 5.40 4.83 -0.20
N ALA A 111 4.23 5.49 -0.14
CA ALA A 111 3.22 5.26 0.89
C ALA A 111 2.42 3.98 0.63
N LEU A 112 1.91 3.37 1.69
CA LEU A 112 0.84 2.37 1.58
C LEU A 112 -0.39 2.98 0.90
N LEU A 113 -1.28 2.15 0.38
CA LEU A 113 -2.56 2.64 -0.09
C LEU A 113 -3.32 3.30 1.08
N HIS A 114 -3.88 4.46 0.83
CA HIS A 114 -4.46 5.31 1.89
C HIS A 114 -5.45 4.56 2.80
N TYR A 115 -6.28 3.67 2.25
CA TYR A 115 -7.20 2.87 3.05
C TYR A 115 -6.50 1.89 4.01
N GLN A 116 -5.27 1.42 3.67
CA GLN A 116 -4.48 0.55 4.55
C GLN A 116 -3.99 1.34 5.76
N GLU A 117 -3.47 2.55 5.54
CA GLU A 117 -3.04 3.46 6.60
C GLU A 117 -4.21 3.85 7.52
N LEU A 118 -5.34 4.26 6.94
CA LEU A 118 -6.55 4.55 7.70
C LEU A 118 -7.05 3.36 8.51
N PHE A 119 -6.93 2.15 7.96
CA PHE A 119 -7.33 0.94 8.68
C PHE A 119 -6.40 0.63 9.85
N ILE A 120 -5.07 0.79 9.68
CA ILE A 120 -4.09 0.68 10.77
C ILE A 120 -4.44 1.64 11.91
N GLN A 121 -4.62 2.93 11.59
CA GLN A 121 -4.99 3.96 12.56
C GLN A 121 -6.33 3.65 13.25
N LYS A 122 -7.33 3.21 12.48
CA LYS A 122 -8.65 2.84 13.02
C LYS A 122 -8.56 1.66 13.98
N VAL A 123 -7.85 0.59 13.62
CA VAL A 123 -7.67 -0.58 14.50
C VAL A 123 -6.93 -0.16 15.76
N ALA A 124 -5.85 0.59 15.66
CA ALA A 124 -5.09 1.08 16.81
C ALA A 124 -5.94 1.95 17.77
N SER A 125 -6.83 2.77 17.22
CA SER A 125 -7.77 3.57 18.04
C SER A 125 -8.77 2.73 18.82
N LEU A 126 -8.96 1.46 18.46
CA LEU A 126 -9.91 0.53 19.06
C LEU A 126 -9.26 -0.59 19.86
N HIS A 127 -7.96 -0.85 19.63
CA HIS A 127 -7.24 -1.97 20.26
C HIS A 127 -5.75 -1.63 20.45
N PRO A 128 -5.19 -1.75 21.68
CA PRO A 128 -3.83 -1.29 21.98
C PRO A 128 -2.72 -2.19 21.44
N ASN A 129 -3.00 -3.45 21.15
CA ASN A 129 -2.00 -4.45 20.78
C ASN A 129 -2.09 -4.79 19.28
N LEU A 130 -1.83 -3.80 18.42
CA LEU A 130 -1.76 -3.99 16.99
C LEU A 130 -0.32 -4.31 16.57
N VAL A 131 -0.13 -5.43 15.90
CA VAL A 131 1.10 -5.79 15.19
C VAL A 131 0.84 -5.67 13.69
N VAL A 132 1.70 -4.96 12.98
CA VAL A 132 1.64 -4.86 11.51
C VAL A 132 2.71 -5.76 10.90
N VAL A 133 2.29 -6.66 10.02
CA VAL A 133 3.19 -7.45 9.17
C VAL A 133 3.16 -6.84 7.78
N LEU A 134 4.29 -6.32 7.34
CA LEU A 134 4.42 -5.55 6.12
C LEU A 134 5.13 -6.37 5.03
N ASN A 135 4.43 -6.60 3.91
CA ASN A 135 4.99 -7.21 2.71
C ASN A 135 5.25 -6.12 1.66
N ALA A 136 6.50 -5.85 1.38
CA ALA A 136 6.95 -4.87 0.39
C ALA A 136 8.35 -5.19 -0.11
N GLY A 137 8.66 -4.86 -1.35
CA GLY A 137 9.98 -5.08 -1.95
C GLY A 137 11.02 -4.01 -1.61
N GLY A 138 10.62 -2.92 -0.94
CA GLY A 138 11.50 -1.80 -0.58
C GLY A 138 10.97 -1.03 0.63
N GLY A 139 11.58 0.12 0.90
CA GLY A 139 11.13 1.06 1.95
C GLY A 139 9.70 1.52 1.74
N VAL A 140 9.02 1.87 2.81
CA VAL A 140 7.64 2.36 2.83
C VAL A 140 7.57 3.59 3.71
N ASP A 141 6.69 4.53 3.40
CA ASP A 141 6.41 5.64 4.30
C ASP A 141 5.72 5.15 5.57
N PHE A 142 6.35 5.36 6.70
CA PHE A 142 5.85 5.00 8.04
C PHE A 142 5.24 6.18 8.78
N THR A 143 5.39 7.41 8.28
CA THR A 143 5.13 8.64 9.05
C THR A 143 3.70 8.79 9.53
N SER A 144 2.72 8.31 8.76
CA SER A 144 1.30 8.47 9.09
C SER A 144 0.75 7.41 10.05
N TRP A 145 1.44 6.26 10.24
CA TRP A 145 0.86 5.12 10.96
C TRP A 145 1.81 4.36 11.89
N HIS A 146 3.09 4.68 11.88
CA HIS A 146 4.11 3.97 12.69
C HIS A 146 3.73 3.91 14.18
N GLU A 147 3.35 5.03 14.77
CA GLU A 147 3.01 5.10 16.19
C GLU A 147 1.72 4.35 16.55
N ALA A 148 0.89 4.08 15.55
CA ALA A 148 -0.33 3.30 15.74
C ALA A 148 -0.07 1.80 15.95
N ALA A 149 1.10 1.29 15.51
CA ALA A 149 1.46 -0.12 15.64
C ALA A 149 2.30 -0.36 16.89
N LYS A 150 1.95 -1.36 17.69
CA LYS A 150 2.73 -1.80 18.84
C LYS A 150 4.06 -2.44 18.41
N ALA A 151 4.04 -3.14 17.28
CA ALA A 151 5.22 -3.70 16.63
C ALA A 151 5.01 -3.76 15.11
N ILE A 152 6.10 -3.69 14.37
CA ILE A 152 6.12 -3.81 12.91
C ILE A 152 7.10 -4.91 12.54
N LEU A 153 6.65 -5.89 11.76
CA LEU A 153 7.48 -6.92 11.17
C LEU A 153 7.60 -6.65 9.67
N MET A 154 8.78 -6.25 9.20
CA MET A 154 9.07 -6.12 7.78
C MET A 154 9.36 -7.53 7.23
N ALA A 155 8.38 -8.10 6.56
CA ALA A 155 8.44 -9.49 6.07
C ALA A 155 9.01 -9.59 4.65
N TRP A 156 9.16 -8.49 3.93
CA TRP A 156 9.57 -8.47 2.52
C TRP A 156 8.64 -9.34 1.67
N TYR A 157 9.19 -10.10 0.74
CA TYR A 157 8.53 -11.17 0.00
C TYR A 157 9.11 -12.52 0.43
N PRO A 158 8.57 -13.13 1.47
CA PRO A 158 9.23 -14.20 2.23
C PRO A 158 9.23 -15.57 1.52
N GLY A 159 8.67 -15.67 0.32
CA GLY A 159 8.66 -16.91 -0.47
C GLY A 159 7.71 -17.98 0.07
N GLN A 160 7.98 -19.23 -0.29
CA GLN A 160 7.09 -20.36 -0.10
C GLN A 160 6.76 -20.64 1.39
N GLU A 161 7.76 -20.59 2.27
CA GLU A 161 7.60 -20.88 3.71
C GLU A 161 7.34 -19.61 4.55
N GLY A 162 7.05 -18.50 3.89
CA GLY A 162 6.87 -17.18 4.55
C GLY A 162 5.80 -17.17 5.61
N GLY A 163 4.67 -17.84 5.40
CA GLY A 163 3.60 -17.94 6.40
C GLY A 163 4.05 -18.65 7.67
N GLN A 164 4.81 -19.73 7.54
CA GLN A 164 5.37 -20.46 8.66
C GLN A 164 6.38 -19.60 9.44
N ALA A 165 7.31 -18.97 8.73
CA ALA A 165 8.33 -18.11 9.34
C ALA A 165 7.72 -16.92 10.11
N ILE A 166 6.74 -16.24 9.52
CA ILE A 166 6.00 -15.14 10.16
C ILE A 166 5.28 -15.66 11.43
N ALA A 167 4.58 -16.79 11.34
CA ALA A 167 3.87 -17.36 12.48
C ALA A 167 4.82 -17.73 13.62
N GLU A 168 5.98 -18.30 13.34
CA GLU A 168 6.98 -18.66 14.36
C GLU A 168 7.58 -17.43 15.05
N ILE A 169 7.76 -16.33 14.34
CA ILE A 169 8.18 -15.05 14.91
C ILE A 169 7.06 -14.46 15.79
N LEU A 170 5.85 -14.37 15.27
CA LEU A 170 4.71 -13.79 16.00
C LEU A 170 4.36 -14.53 17.27
N THR A 171 4.56 -15.85 17.30
CA THR A 171 4.32 -16.69 18.48
C THR A 171 5.51 -16.75 19.44
N GLY A 172 6.62 -16.10 19.11
CA GLY A 172 7.84 -16.08 19.94
C GLY A 172 8.65 -17.37 19.90
N LYS A 173 8.35 -18.29 18.98
CA LYS A 173 9.11 -19.53 18.80
C LYS A 173 10.53 -19.23 18.27
N ILE A 174 10.64 -18.20 17.41
CA ILE A 174 11.91 -17.72 16.85
C ILE A 174 12.00 -16.22 17.04
N SER A 175 13.14 -15.73 17.52
CA SER A 175 13.44 -14.30 17.55
C SER A 175 13.85 -13.84 16.15
N PRO A 176 13.26 -12.74 15.62
CA PRO A 176 13.66 -12.23 14.33
C PRO A 176 15.10 -11.71 14.39
N SER A 177 15.96 -12.23 13.53
CA SER A 177 17.40 -11.86 13.49
C SER A 177 17.78 -10.99 12.28
N GLY A 178 16.83 -10.74 11.38
CA GLY A 178 17.02 -9.93 10.20
C GLY A 178 17.29 -8.47 10.53
N LYS A 179 18.16 -7.84 9.74
CA LYS A 179 18.47 -6.41 9.79
C LYS A 179 18.06 -5.77 8.47
N LEU A 180 17.64 -4.51 8.52
CA LEU A 180 17.29 -3.79 7.30
C LEU A 180 18.50 -3.66 6.36
N PRO A 181 18.42 -4.13 5.12
CA PRO A 181 19.48 -4.00 4.13
C PRO A 181 19.49 -2.64 3.42
N ILE A 182 18.61 -1.74 3.84
CA ILE A 182 18.46 -0.38 3.30
C ILE A 182 18.21 0.61 4.45
N SER A 183 18.43 1.89 4.20
CA SER A 183 17.84 2.96 5.00
C SER A 183 16.44 3.26 4.46
N ILE A 184 15.50 3.59 5.32
CA ILE A 184 14.13 3.98 4.94
C ILE A 184 13.94 5.44 5.27
N GLU A 185 13.57 6.24 4.30
CA GLU A 185 13.41 7.68 4.42
C GLU A 185 12.20 8.08 5.29
N LYS A 186 12.25 9.27 5.86
CA LYS A 186 11.08 9.92 6.49
C LYS A 186 10.12 10.46 5.42
N LYS A 187 10.68 10.96 4.33
CA LYS A 187 9.97 11.46 3.16
C LYS A 187 10.72 11.03 1.91
N TRP A 188 10.00 10.87 0.82
CA TRP A 188 10.59 10.53 -0.47
C TRP A 188 11.71 11.50 -0.88
N GLU A 189 11.52 12.80 -0.62
CA GLU A 189 12.49 13.87 -0.92
C GLU A 189 13.77 13.82 -0.07
N ASP A 190 13.79 13.00 0.97
CA ASP A 190 14.99 12.81 1.82
C ASP A 190 15.94 11.76 1.26
N ASN A 191 15.49 10.96 0.28
CA ASN A 191 16.34 9.96 -0.36
C ASN A 191 17.53 10.65 -1.06
N PRO A 192 18.78 10.20 -0.83
CA PRO A 192 19.96 10.82 -1.42
C PRO A 192 20.00 10.89 -2.94
N VAL A 193 19.21 10.06 -3.63
CA VAL A 193 19.12 10.03 -5.08
C VAL A 193 17.83 10.62 -5.64
N HIS A 194 16.99 11.21 -4.77
CA HIS A 194 15.68 11.76 -5.16
C HIS A 194 15.75 12.67 -6.39
N ASP A 195 16.69 13.61 -6.41
CA ASP A 195 16.77 14.61 -7.47
C ASP A 195 17.29 14.05 -8.81
N SER A 196 17.96 12.92 -8.77
CA SER A 196 18.45 12.20 -9.96
C SER A 196 17.58 11.00 -10.37
N TYR A 197 16.53 10.70 -9.59
CA TYR A 197 15.60 9.62 -9.92
C TYR A 197 14.74 10.01 -11.14
N TYR A 198 14.55 9.10 -12.08
CA TYR A 198 13.99 9.40 -13.39
C TYR A 198 12.57 10.00 -13.35
N GLU A 199 11.74 9.66 -12.39
CA GLU A 199 10.40 10.26 -12.24
C GLU A 199 10.43 11.73 -11.86
N ASN A 200 11.50 12.19 -11.23
CA ASN A 200 11.70 13.59 -10.87
C ASN A 200 12.40 14.37 -11.99
N LEU A 201 12.84 13.67 -13.03
CA LEU A 201 13.41 14.32 -14.21
C LEU A 201 12.29 14.85 -15.11
N LYS A 202 12.57 15.97 -15.82
CA LYS A 202 11.63 16.48 -16.81
C LYS A 202 11.41 15.42 -17.89
N ALA A 203 10.16 15.25 -18.33
CA ALA A 203 9.75 14.23 -19.31
C ALA A 203 10.57 14.20 -20.61
N GLU A 204 11.22 15.32 -20.97
CA GLU A 204 12.10 15.45 -22.13
C GLU A 204 13.51 14.88 -21.92
N ILE A 205 13.90 14.65 -20.65
CA ILE A 205 15.24 14.16 -20.31
C ILE A 205 15.21 12.63 -20.31
N LYS A 206 15.81 12.05 -21.35
CA LYS A 206 15.99 10.60 -21.48
C LYS A 206 17.33 10.10 -20.91
N ARG A 207 17.84 10.76 -19.88
CA ARG A 207 19.13 10.47 -19.29
C ARG A 207 19.04 10.52 -17.77
N VAL A 208 19.55 9.50 -17.11
CA VAL A 208 19.72 9.44 -15.66
C VAL A 208 21.21 9.53 -15.36
N ASP A 209 21.60 10.49 -14.54
CA ASP A 209 22.97 10.68 -14.10
C ASP A 209 23.11 10.27 -12.64
N TYR A 210 24.01 9.32 -12.36
CA TYR A 210 24.34 8.86 -11.00
C TYR A 210 25.28 9.88 -10.34
N SER A 211 24.73 11.06 -10.02
CA SER A 211 25.51 12.21 -9.51
C SER A 211 26.01 12.03 -8.07
N GLU A 212 25.38 11.11 -7.32
CA GLU A 212 25.75 10.76 -5.95
C GLU A 212 27.10 10.02 -5.83
N GLY A 213 27.55 9.37 -6.90
CA GLY A 213 28.76 8.57 -6.91
C GLY A 213 28.71 7.43 -5.89
N VAL A 214 29.67 7.38 -4.95
CA VAL A 214 29.73 6.35 -3.90
C VAL A 214 28.78 6.63 -2.72
N PHE A 215 28.13 7.79 -2.70
CA PHE A 215 27.27 8.24 -1.60
C PHE A 215 25.81 7.82 -1.81
N VAL A 216 25.58 6.60 -2.17
CA VAL A 216 24.27 5.98 -2.31
C VAL A 216 23.83 5.32 -0.98
N GLY A 217 22.52 5.26 -0.74
CA GLY A 217 21.92 4.65 0.44
C GLY A 217 22.43 5.31 1.73
N TYR A 218 22.81 4.50 2.74
CA TYR A 218 23.23 5.01 4.04
C TYR A 218 24.40 6.01 3.97
N ARG A 219 25.32 5.85 3.02
CA ARG A 219 26.42 6.79 2.84
C ARG A 219 25.96 8.18 2.41
N GLY A 220 24.87 8.26 1.66
CA GLY A 220 24.25 9.51 1.26
C GLY A 220 23.60 10.21 2.46
N TYR A 221 22.95 9.45 3.32
CA TYR A 221 22.39 9.96 4.59
C TYR A 221 23.51 10.50 5.49
N ASP A 222 24.59 9.73 5.71
CA ASP A 222 25.76 10.16 6.51
C ASP A 222 26.37 11.46 5.96
N ARG A 223 26.53 11.55 4.62
CA ARG A 223 27.09 12.74 3.97
C ARG A 223 26.20 13.97 4.11
N SER A 224 24.89 13.80 3.97
CA SER A 224 23.92 14.91 4.02
C SER A 224 23.56 15.34 5.44
N GLY A 225 23.87 14.52 6.46
CA GLY A 225 23.44 14.71 7.83
C GLY A 225 21.93 14.55 8.04
N LYS A 226 21.20 14.02 7.05
CA LYS A 226 19.79 13.69 7.19
C LYS A 226 19.63 12.38 7.96
N GLU A 227 18.66 12.31 8.85
CA GLU A 227 18.33 11.09 9.57
C GLU A 227 17.22 10.32 8.84
N PRO A 228 17.45 9.05 8.43
CA PRO A 228 16.38 8.21 7.92
C PRO A 228 15.36 7.88 9.01
N PHE A 229 14.18 7.39 8.63
CA PHE A 229 13.19 6.86 9.58
C PHE A 229 13.74 5.60 10.27
N TYR A 230 14.25 4.66 9.46
CA TYR A 230 15.02 3.52 9.92
C TYR A 230 16.37 3.47 9.21
N PRO A 231 17.50 3.41 9.93
CA PRO A 231 18.81 3.34 9.32
C PRO A 231 19.11 1.94 8.76
N PHE A 232 20.03 1.86 7.81
CA PHE A 232 20.62 0.61 7.38
C PHE A 232 21.11 -0.21 8.59
N GLY A 233 20.86 -1.50 8.58
CA GLY A 233 21.24 -2.40 9.68
C GLY A 233 20.30 -2.37 10.88
N TYR A 234 19.21 -1.59 10.84
CA TYR A 234 18.23 -1.56 11.91
C TYR A 234 17.55 -2.90 12.13
N GLY A 235 17.31 -3.23 13.41
CA GLY A 235 16.57 -4.41 13.85
C GLY A 235 16.70 -4.57 15.37
N LEU A 236 15.63 -5.03 16.00
CA LEU A 236 15.54 -5.09 17.48
C LEU A 236 16.16 -6.36 18.09
N SER A 237 16.71 -7.22 17.28
CA SER A 237 17.32 -8.50 17.75
C SER A 237 18.76 -8.62 17.31
#